data_19da4ef2ed5443f0fdd7fa6e793fb91a
#
_entry.id   19da4ef2ed5443f0fdd7fa6e793fb91a
#
_cell.length_a   1.000
_cell.length_b   1.000
_cell.length_c   1.000
_cell.angle_alpha   90.00
_cell.angle_beta   90.00
_cell.angle_gamma   90.00
#
_symmetry.space_group_name_H-M   'P 1'
#
loop_
_entity.id
_entity.type
_entity.pdbx_description
1 polymer ?
#
loop_
_entity_poly.entity_id
_entity_poly.type
_entity_poly.pdbx_seq_one_letter_code
_entity_poly.pdbx_strand_id
1 'polypeptide(L)'
;LALIWTALDVLRPRAPGLGKASRRLLLLLGLVFLTAMSGGFVAGLDAGMTYNTFPLMDGDLIPEGYLVYDPAWKSLFEDITTVQFNHRLLATLTGVAVIAGAVLLMRQTTDPIARRGLIVSKLLVITQYLLGIATLLSVVAISLATLHQATALLLMTALLFSAHAVRPSR
;
A
#
# COMPACT_ATOMS: atom_id res chain seq x y z
N LEU A 1 -14.20 3.87 1.14
CA LEU A 1 -13.54 4.27 2.40
C LEU A 1 -14.38 5.27 3.20
N ALA A 2 -14.97 6.33 2.58
CA ALA A 2 -15.81 7.31 3.28
C ALA A 2 -17.02 6.66 3.98
N LEU A 3 -17.75 5.78 3.30
CA LEU A 3 -18.89 5.05 3.88
C LEU A 3 -18.48 4.21 5.09
N ILE A 4 -17.31 3.56 5.05
CA ILE A 4 -16.78 2.80 6.19
C ILE A 4 -16.50 3.73 7.37
N TRP A 5 -15.91 4.90 7.13
CA TRP A 5 -15.66 5.88 8.19
C TRP A 5 -16.97 6.35 8.83
N THR A 6 -17.97 6.71 8.03
CA THR A 6 -19.29 7.14 8.53
C THR A 6 -19.97 6.03 9.34
N ALA A 7 -19.92 4.78 8.85
CA ALA A 7 -20.45 3.63 9.59
C ALA A 7 -19.75 3.44 10.95
N LEU A 8 -18.42 3.61 10.98
CA LEU A 8 -17.66 3.54 12.23
C LEU A 8 -18.01 4.68 13.20
N ASP A 9 -18.25 5.89 12.72
CA ASP A 9 -18.68 7.02 13.58
C ASP A 9 -20.05 6.75 14.21
N VAL A 10 -20.96 6.04 13.51
CA VAL A 10 -22.27 5.64 14.04
C VAL A 10 -22.16 4.46 15.02
N LEU A 11 -21.41 3.40 14.63
CA LEU A 11 -21.32 2.16 15.41
C LEU A 11 -20.39 2.27 16.62
N ARG A 12 -19.40 3.15 16.56
CA ARG A 12 -18.35 3.35 17.58
C ARG A 12 -18.01 4.85 17.71
N PRO A 13 -18.92 5.62 18.30
CA PRO A 13 -18.72 7.06 18.43
C PRO A 13 -17.39 7.39 19.12
N ARG A 14 -16.62 8.26 18.52
CA ARG A 14 -15.35 8.77 19.06
C ARG A 14 -15.43 10.30 19.23
N ALA A 15 -14.54 10.85 20.03
CA ALA A 15 -14.46 12.30 20.19
C ALA A 15 -14.20 12.98 18.82
N PRO A 16 -14.72 14.20 18.59
CA PRO A 16 -14.48 14.93 17.35
C PRO A 16 -12.99 15.26 17.19
N GLY A 17 -12.52 15.28 15.94
CA GLY A 17 -11.15 15.59 15.58
C GLY A 17 -10.24 14.37 15.44
N LEU A 18 -9.09 14.63 14.85
CA LEU A 18 -8.05 13.62 14.55
C LEU A 18 -6.85 13.86 15.46
N GLY A 19 -6.55 12.89 16.31
CA GLY A 19 -5.31 12.87 17.09
C GLY A 19 -4.07 12.62 16.20
N LYS A 20 -2.87 12.83 16.77
CA LYS A 20 -1.60 12.60 16.04
C LYS A 20 -1.50 11.18 15.48
N ALA A 21 -1.91 10.16 16.24
CA ALA A 21 -1.90 8.76 15.82
C ALA A 21 -2.84 8.50 14.63
N SER A 22 -4.05 9.03 14.68
CA SER A 22 -5.02 8.91 13.60
C SER A 22 -4.53 9.57 12.31
N ARG A 23 -3.95 10.78 12.40
CA ARG A 23 -3.36 11.48 11.24
C ARG A 23 -2.23 10.68 10.61
N ARG A 24 -1.34 10.07 11.41
CA ARG A 24 -0.25 9.22 10.91
C ARG A 24 -0.80 8.01 10.15
N LEU A 25 -1.84 7.35 10.66
CA LEU A 25 -2.47 6.22 9.97
C LEU A 25 -3.19 6.63 8.69
N LEU A 26 -3.80 7.80 8.64
CA LEU A 26 -4.39 8.33 7.41
C LEU A 26 -3.32 8.71 6.36
N LEU A 27 -2.14 9.18 6.78
CA LEU A 27 -1.01 9.38 5.87
C LEU A 27 -0.50 8.06 5.29
N LEU A 28 -0.38 7.01 6.13
CA LEU A 28 -0.02 5.66 5.66
C LEU A 28 -1.10 5.10 4.71
N LEU A 29 -2.38 5.32 4.99
CA LEU A 29 -3.47 4.97 4.08
C LEU A 29 -3.33 5.71 2.74
N GLY A 30 -3.02 7.00 2.75
CA GLY A 30 -2.75 7.78 1.54
C GLY A 30 -1.57 7.23 0.73
N LEU A 31 -0.50 6.80 1.42
CA LEU A 31 0.66 6.19 0.77
C LEU A 31 0.31 4.83 0.14
N VAL A 32 -0.47 3.97 0.83
CA VAL A 32 -0.97 2.72 0.26
C VAL A 32 -1.88 2.98 -0.94
N PHE A 33 -2.74 4.00 -0.88
CA PHE A 33 -3.60 4.40 -1.99
C PHE A 33 -2.77 4.85 -3.21
N LEU A 34 -1.75 5.68 -3.00
CA LEU A 34 -0.82 6.10 -4.05
C LEU A 34 -0.09 4.90 -4.68
N THR A 35 0.35 3.94 -3.86
CA THR A 35 0.96 2.69 -4.33
C THR A 35 -0.03 1.86 -5.16
N ALA A 36 -1.28 1.76 -4.73
CA ALA A 36 -2.31 1.06 -5.50
C ALA A 36 -2.59 1.75 -6.85
N MET A 37 -2.60 3.08 -6.89
CA MET A 37 -2.71 3.84 -8.15
C MET A 37 -1.53 3.56 -9.08
N SER A 38 -0.29 3.54 -8.56
CA SER A 38 0.89 3.19 -9.36
C SER A 38 0.81 1.78 -9.92
N GLY A 39 0.24 0.82 -9.16
CA GLY A 39 -0.07 -0.52 -9.65
C GLY A 39 -1.11 -0.55 -10.77
N GLY A 40 -2.04 0.40 -10.77
CA GLY A 40 -2.98 0.61 -11.87
C GLY A 40 -2.29 0.98 -13.18
N PHE A 41 -1.24 1.82 -13.15
CA PHE A 41 -0.41 2.10 -14.33
C PHE A 41 0.36 0.86 -14.81
N VAL A 42 0.92 0.07 -13.87
CA VAL A 42 1.57 -1.21 -14.22
C VAL A 42 0.61 -2.15 -14.95
N ALA A 43 -0.63 -2.26 -14.47
CA ALA A 43 -1.66 -3.08 -15.12
C ALA A 43 -2.12 -2.50 -16.46
N GLY A 44 -2.30 -1.17 -16.55
CA GLY A 44 -2.77 -0.50 -17.76
C GLY A 44 -1.77 -0.54 -18.92
N LEU A 45 -0.48 -0.67 -18.63
CA LEU A 45 0.60 -0.76 -19.64
C LEU A 45 1.09 -2.20 -19.85
N ASP A 46 0.46 -3.20 -19.23
CA ASP A 46 0.96 -4.58 -19.19
C ASP A 46 2.42 -4.70 -18.71
N ALA A 47 2.88 -3.68 -17.97
CA ALA A 47 4.26 -3.55 -17.53
C ALA A 47 4.71 -4.73 -16.66
N GLY A 48 3.79 -5.38 -15.95
CA GLY A 48 4.06 -6.57 -15.13
C GLY A 48 4.53 -7.80 -15.89
N MET A 49 4.40 -7.80 -17.23
CA MET A 49 4.81 -8.93 -18.08
C MET A 49 6.25 -8.81 -18.61
N THR A 50 6.90 -7.65 -18.44
CA THR A 50 8.20 -7.37 -19.07
C THR A 50 9.39 -7.80 -18.24
N TYR A 51 9.47 -7.33 -16.98
CA TYR A 51 10.58 -7.65 -16.07
C TYR A 51 10.06 -8.58 -14.96
N ASN A 52 10.26 -9.89 -15.10
CA ASN A 52 9.73 -10.89 -14.16
C ASN A 52 10.80 -11.45 -13.23
N THR A 53 11.83 -10.68 -12.90
CA THR A 53 12.88 -11.01 -11.93
C THR A 53 12.71 -10.19 -10.65
N PHE A 54 13.19 -10.70 -9.51
CA PHE A 54 13.16 -10.04 -8.22
C PHE A 54 14.35 -10.51 -7.36
N PRO A 55 15.03 -9.63 -6.58
CA PRO A 55 14.71 -8.21 -6.34
C PRO A 55 15.15 -7.26 -7.48
N LEU A 56 16.08 -7.67 -8.30
CA LEU A 56 16.62 -6.88 -9.41
C LEU A 56 15.69 -6.92 -10.63
N MET A 57 15.84 -5.94 -11.53
CA MET A 57 15.18 -5.90 -12.84
C MET A 57 16.19 -6.31 -13.90
N ASP A 58 16.13 -7.60 -14.34
CA ASP A 58 17.08 -8.23 -15.28
C ASP A 58 18.55 -8.10 -14.88
N GLY A 59 18.82 -8.15 -13.57
CA GLY A 59 20.18 -8.09 -13.03
C GLY A 59 20.57 -6.72 -12.50
N ASP A 60 19.84 -5.65 -12.82
CA ASP A 60 20.13 -4.29 -12.43
C ASP A 60 19.27 -3.80 -11.26
N LEU A 61 19.87 -2.95 -10.41
CA LEU A 61 19.14 -2.26 -9.34
C LEU A 61 18.25 -1.14 -9.91
N ILE A 62 18.77 -0.38 -10.87
CA ILE A 62 18.04 0.60 -11.67
C ILE A 62 18.10 0.10 -13.11
N PRO A 63 16.96 -0.24 -13.73
CA PRO A 63 16.95 -0.87 -15.06
C PRO A 63 17.45 0.10 -16.14
N GLU A 64 18.09 -0.46 -17.16
CA GLU A 64 18.35 0.28 -18.39
C GLU A 64 17.05 0.81 -18.98
N GLY A 65 17.08 2.04 -19.50
CA GLY A 65 15.88 2.67 -20.05
C GLY A 65 15.00 3.41 -19.02
N TYR A 66 15.49 3.59 -17.78
CA TYR A 66 14.76 4.40 -16.80
C TYR A 66 14.73 5.88 -17.22
N LEU A 67 13.52 6.48 -17.28
CA LEU A 67 13.26 7.89 -17.67
C LEU A 67 13.74 8.26 -19.07
N VAL A 68 13.56 7.39 -20.06
CA VAL A 68 14.09 7.58 -21.43
C VAL A 68 13.34 8.60 -22.28
N TYR A 69 12.10 8.96 -21.94
CA TYR A 69 11.32 9.89 -22.76
C TYR A 69 11.72 11.34 -22.55
N ASP A 70 11.56 12.13 -23.61
CA ASP A 70 11.67 13.59 -23.56
C ASP A 70 10.27 14.20 -23.82
N PRO A 71 9.74 15.01 -22.90
CA PRO A 71 10.24 15.30 -21.55
C PRO A 71 10.13 14.10 -20.57
N ALA A 72 11.09 13.97 -19.65
CA ALA A 72 11.25 12.82 -18.75
C ALA A 72 9.99 12.49 -17.91
N TRP A 73 9.13 13.48 -17.60
CA TRP A 73 7.90 13.24 -16.84
C TRP A 73 6.92 12.29 -17.55
N LYS A 74 6.96 12.18 -18.89
CA LYS A 74 6.15 11.22 -19.65
C LYS A 74 6.50 9.78 -19.28
N SER A 75 7.76 9.49 -19.03
CA SER A 75 8.18 8.14 -18.60
C SER A 75 7.49 7.66 -17.32
N LEU A 76 7.09 8.58 -16.43
CA LEU A 76 6.40 8.24 -15.20
C LEU A 76 5.02 7.58 -15.43
N PHE A 77 4.44 7.75 -16.62
CA PHE A 77 3.08 7.29 -16.93
C PHE A 77 3.00 6.42 -18.19
N GLU A 78 3.97 6.50 -19.10
CA GLU A 78 3.89 5.90 -20.44
C GLU A 78 5.03 4.90 -20.71
N ASP A 79 6.12 4.92 -19.93
CA ASP A 79 7.24 4.00 -20.09
C ASP A 79 7.13 2.80 -19.16
N ILE A 80 7.05 1.62 -19.75
CA ILE A 80 6.89 0.33 -19.06
C ILE A 80 7.97 0.13 -17.99
N THR A 81 9.24 0.40 -18.33
CA THR A 81 10.39 0.23 -17.45
C THR A 81 10.29 1.12 -16.22
N THR A 82 10.04 2.41 -16.45
CA THR A 82 9.94 3.42 -15.38
C THR A 82 8.73 3.17 -14.48
N VAL A 83 7.57 2.87 -15.07
CA VAL A 83 6.33 2.61 -14.32
C VAL A 83 6.48 1.38 -13.43
N GLN A 84 7.06 0.28 -13.94
CA GLN A 84 7.24 -0.93 -13.16
C GLN A 84 8.29 -0.72 -12.04
N PHE A 85 9.42 -0.07 -12.34
CA PHE A 85 10.44 0.24 -11.34
C PHE A 85 9.90 1.12 -10.21
N ASN A 86 9.21 2.20 -10.56
CA ASN A 86 8.63 3.13 -9.60
C ASN A 86 7.58 2.45 -8.71
N HIS A 87 6.76 1.58 -9.27
CA HIS A 87 5.80 0.80 -8.48
C HIS A 87 6.49 -0.11 -7.46
N ARG A 88 7.54 -0.84 -7.85
CA ARG A 88 8.32 -1.71 -6.95
C ARG A 88 8.98 -0.93 -5.83
N LEU A 89 9.61 0.20 -6.17
CA LEU A 89 10.25 1.09 -5.19
C LEU A 89 9.21 1.64 -4.21
N LEU A 90 8.11 2.19 -4.73
CA LEU A 90 7.04 2.74 -3.91
C LEU A 90 6.40 1.67 -3.01
N ALA A 91 6.15 0.45 -3.54
CA ALA A 91 5.62 -0.66 -2.77
C ALA A 91 6.54 -1.07 -1.62
N THR A 92 7.86 -1.11 -1.86
CA THR A 92 8.85 -1.43 -0.83
C THR A 92 8.86 -0.35 0.26
N LEU A 93 8.94 0.92 -0.11
CA LEU A 93 8.91 2.04 0.84
C LEU A 93 7.60 2.08 1.64
N THR A 94 6.48 1.83 0.99
CA THR A 94 5.15 1.76 1.63
C THR A 94 5.08 0.59 2.61
N GLY A 95 5.58 -0.58 2.24
CA GLY A 95 5.62 -1.75 3.11
C GLY A 95 6.42 -1.48 4.40
N VAL A 96 7.62 -0.91 4.25
CA VAL A 96 8.46 -0.52 5.39
C VAL A 96 7.76 0.53 6.26
N ALA A 97 7.17 1.57 5.64
CA ALA A 97 6.49 2.64 6.36
C ALA A 97 5.28 2.13 7.16
N VAL A 98 4.46 1.25 6.58
CA VAL A 98 3.29 0.65 7.26
C VAL A 98 3.74 -0.22 8.44
N ILE A 99 4.75 -1.08 8.26
CA ILE A 99 5.27 -1.94 9.32
C ILE A 99 5.84 -1.09 10.45
N ALA A 100 6.73 -0.15 10.15
CA ALA A 100 7.33 0.75 11.14
C ALA A 100 6.27 1.58 11.87
N GLY A 101 5.33 2.17 11.15
CA GLY A 101 4.23 2.95 11.72
C GLY A 101 3.34 2.11 12.63
N ALA A 102 2.98 0.90 12.23
CA ALA A 102 2.20 -0.01 13.05
C ALA A 102 2.94 -0.39 14.34
N VAL A 103 4.22 -0.74 14.26
CA VAL A 103 5.06 -1.08 15.44
C VAL A 103 5.15 0.10 16.41
N LEU A 104 5.43 1.31 15.91
CA LEU A 104 5.53 2.51 16.74
C LEU A 104 4.21 2.84 17.43
N LEU A 105 3.09 2.77 16.71
CA LEU A 105 1.77 3.06 17.25
C LEU A 105 1.29 1.99 18.25
N MET A 106 1.65 0.72 18.03
CA MET A 106 1.36 -0.36 18.99
C MET A 106 2.02 -0.14 20.35
N ARG A 107 3.17 0.54 20.40
CA ARG A 107 3.86 0.92 21.65
C ARG A 107 3.19 2.11 22.35
N GLN A 108 2.40 2.90 21.61
CA GLN A 108 1.78 4.14 22.11
C GLN A 108 0.30 3.98 22.48
N THR A 109 -0.36 2.89 22.05
CA THR A 109 -1.78 2.66 22.33
C THR A 109 -1.98 1.45 23.24
N THR A 110 -2.87 1.62 24.23
CA THR A 110 -3.35 0.56 25.13
C THR A 110 -4.71 0.00 24.70
N ASP A 111 -5.41 0.66 23.76
CA ASP A 111 -6.71 0.22 23.26
C ASP A 111 -6.56 -1.13 22.53
N PRO A 112 -7.19 -2.21 23.01
CA PRO A 112 -7.05 -3.54 22.41
C PRO A 112 -7.58 -3.61 20.97
N ILE A 113 -8.60 -2.80 20.63
CA ILE A 113 -9.20 -2.78 19.30
C ILE A 113 -8.23 -2.11 18.31
N ALA A 114 -7.65 -0.97 18.70
CA ALA A 114 -6.61 -0.31 17.90
C ALA A 114 -5.40 -1.24 17.69
N ARG A 115 -4.94 -1.93 18.74
CA ARG A 115 -3.82 -2.89 18.64
C ARG A 115 -4.11 -4.03 17.67
N ARG A 116 -5.32 -4.61 17.71
CA ARG A 116 -5.75 -5.65 16.76
C ARG A 116 -5.74 -5.12 15.32
N GLY A 117 -6.27 -3.93 15.09
CA GLY A 117 -6.25 -3.28 13.76
C GLY A 117 -4.83 -3.08 13.23
N LEU A 118 -3.89 -2.64 14.08
CA LEU A 118 -2.48 -2.47 13.71
C LEU A 118 -1.78 -3.80 13.41
N ILE A 119 -2.10 -4.88 14.16
CA ILE A 119 -1.59 -6.22 13.88
C ILE A 119 -2.09 -6.70 12.52
N VAL A 120 -3.39 -6.57 12.26
CA VAL A 120 -4.00 -6.94 10.97
C VAL A 120 -3.38 -6.15 9.82
N SER A 121 -3.20 -4.83 9.97
CA SER A 121 -2.57 -4.00 8.94
C SER A 121 -1.13 -4.45 8.65
N LYS A 122 -0.36 -4.81 9.68
CA LYS A 122 1.00 -5.34 9.52
C LYS A 122 1.02 -6.68 8.78
N LEU A 123 0.12 -7.60 9.12
CA LEU A 123 0.02 -8.89 8.43
C LEU A 123 -0.42 -8.71 6.98
N LEU A 124 -1.42 -7.86 6.74
CA LEU A 124 -1.91 -7.59 5.39
C LEU A 124 -0.86 -6.94 4.50
N VAL A 125 -0.04 -6.02 5.00
CA VAL A 125 1.01 -5.41 4.17
C VAL A 125 2.11 -6.40 3.81
N ILE A 126 2.46 -7.32 4.71
CA ILE A 126 3.40 -8.41 4.41
C ILE A 126 2.81 -9.33 3.34
N THR A 127 1.57 -9.77 3.51
CA THR A 127 0.85 -10.60 2.52
C THR A 127 0.76 -9.89 1.18
N GLN A 128 0.43 -8.59 1.18
CA GLN A 128 0.35 -7.76 -0.02
C GLN A 128 1.68 -7.72 -0.78
N TYR A 129 2.79 -7.53 -0.06
CA TYR A 129 4.11 -7.48 -0.66
C TYR A 129 4.51 -8.82 -1.27
N LEU A 130 4.28 -9.92 -0.55
CA LEU A 130 4.54 -11.28 -1.04
C LEU A 130 3.67 -11.65 -2.25
N LEU A 131 2.38 -11.28 -2.23
CA LEU A 131 1.50 -11.45 -3.39
C LEU A 131 1.95 -10.64 -4.60
N GLY A 132 2.46 -9.42 -4.39
CA GLY A 132 3.04 -8.61 -5.46
C GLY A 132 4.24 -9.29 -6.12
N ILE A 133 5.16 -9.84 -5.31
CA ILE A 133 6.31 -10.61 -5.81
C ILE A 133 5.83 -11.87 -6.55
N ALA A 134 4.90 -12.63 -5.97
CA ALA A 134 4.35 -13.83 -6.60
C ALA A 134 3.65 -13.54 -7.93
N THR A 135 2.86 -12.45 -7.99
CA THR A 135 2.21 -11.98 -9.22
C THR A 135 3.25 -11.65 -10.30
N LEU A 136 4.31 -10.96 -9.92
CA LEU A 136 5.39 -10.61 -10.83
C LEU A 136 6.10 -11.85 -11.37
N LEU A 137 6.58 -12.75 -10.50
CA LEU A 137 7.33 -13.94 -10.87
C LEU A 137 6.50 -14.95 -11.66
N SER A 138 5.17 -14.91 -11.55
CA SER A 138 4.24 -15.76 -12.30
C SER A 138 3.82 -15.17 -13.66
N VAL A 139 4.49 -14.11 -14.11
CA VAL A 139 4.10 -13.36 -15.33
C VAL A 139 2.62 -12.96 -15.29
N VAL A 140 2.23 -12.36 -14.17
CA VAL A 140 0.88 -11.81 -13.91
C VAL A 140 -0.24 -12.88 -13.98
N ALA A 141 -0.04 -14.04 -13.32
CA ALA A 141 -1.14 -15.00 -13.19
C ALA A 141 -2.38 -14.34 -12.61
N ILE A 142 -3.51 -14.43 -13.31
CA ILE A 142 -4.77 -13.69 -13.02
C ILE A 142 -5.24 -13.90 -11.59
N SER A 143 -5.16 -15.12 -11.06
CA SER A 143 -5.55 -15.42 -9.68
C SER A 143 -4.72 -14.67 -8.64
N LEU A 144 -3.40 -14.61 -8.84
CA LEU A 144 -2.48 -13.90 -7.95
C LEU A 144 -2.67 -12.38 -8.06
N ALA A 145 -2.84 -11.86 -9.28
CA ALA A 145 -3.12 -10.44 -9.52
C ALA A 145 -4.43 -10.01 -8.84
N THR A 146 -5.49 -10.82 -8.94
CA THR A 146 -6.77 -10.56 -8.29
C THR A 146 -6.66 -10.59 -6.76
N LEU A 147 -5.94 -11.57 -6.20
CA LEU A 147 -5.67 -11.65 -4.76
C LEU A 147 -4.85 -10.46 -4.27
N HIS A 148 -3.85 -10.04 -5.03
CA HIS A 148 -3.05 -8.87 -4.74
C HIS A 148 -3.90 -7.60 -4.68
N GLN A 149 -4.80 -7.37 -5.65
CA GLN A 149 -5.73 -6.24 -5.64
C GLN A 149 -6.71 -6.30 -4.46
N ALA A 150 -7.31 -7.46 -4.19
CA ALA A 150 -8.23 -7.64 -3.07
C ALA A 150 -7.54 -7.38 -1.72
N THR A 151 -6.31 -7.86 -1.55
CA THR A 151 -5.53 -7.64 -0.32
C THR A 151 -5.18 -6.17 -0.12
N ALA A 152 -4.93 -5.40 -1.20
CA ALA A 152 -4.74 -3.96 -1.11
C ALA A 152 -5.96 -3.23 -0.54
N LEU A 153 -7.17 -3.61 -0.97
CA LEU A 153 -8.42 -3.05 -0.42
C LEU A 153 -8.61 -3.41 1.05
N LEU A 154 -8.29 -4.64 1.44
CA LEU A 154 -8.34 -5.06 2.84
C LEU A 154 -7.33 -4.30 3.70
N LEU A 155 -6.10 -4.07 3.21
CA LEU A 155 -5.09 -3.28 3.89
C LEU A 155 -5.54 -1.83 4.09
N MET A 156 -6.10 -1.19 3.06
CA MET A 156 -6.65 0.16 3.16
C MET A 156 -7.79 0.22 4.19
N THR A 157 -8.67 -0.79 4.21
CA THR A 157 -9.76 -0.90 5.18
C THR A 157 -9.24 -1.07 6.61
N ALA A 158 -8.22 -1.91 6.82
CA ALA A 158 -7.61 -2.14 8.13
C ALA A 158 -6.90 -0.87 8.67
N LEU A 159 -6.21 -0.13 7.82
CA LEU A 159 -5.59 1.14 8.18
C LEU A 159 -6.64 2.20 8.54
N LEU A 160 -7.72 2.30 7.75
CA LEU A 160 -8.84 3.20 8.04
C LEU A 160 -9.49 2.87 9.38
N PHE A 161 -9.78 1.60 9.62
CA PHE A 161 -10.32 1.12 10.89
C PHE A 161 -9.39 1.45 12.06
N SER A 162 -8.10 1.22 11.91
CA SER A 162 -7.09 1.53 12.93
C SER A 162 -7.02 3.03 13.20
N ALA A 163 -7.09 3.87 12.15
CA ALA A 163 -7.09 5.33 12.26
C ALA A 163 -8.32 5.85 13.02
N HIS A 164 -9.47 5.20 12.84
CA HIS A 164 -10.68 5.50 13.60
C HIS A 164 -10.55 5.04 15.06
N ALA A 165 -10.06 3.82 15.29
CA ALA A 165 -9.97 3.19 16.61
C ALA A 165 -9.01 3.91 17.57
N VAL A 166 -7.93 4.52 17.08
CA VAL A 166 -6.97 5.29 17.92
C VAL A 166 -7.46 6.71 18.28
N ARG A 167 -8.63 7.13 17.82
CA ARG A 167 -9.24 8.40 18.27
C ARG A 167 -9.66 8.30 19.73
N PRO A 168 -9.59 9.40 20.51
CA PRO A 168 -10.07 9.41 21.89
C PRO A 168 -11.52 8.92 21.99
N SER A 169 -11.85 8.18 23.03
CA SER A 169 -13.24 7.85 23.38
C SER A 169 -13.99 9.15 23.78
N ARG A 170 -15.29 9.19 23.54
CA ARG A 170 -16.14 10.23 24.11
C ARG A 170 -16.29 10.05 25.59
#